data_0be0db4b8998e7e44ce83a76f8222888
#
_entry.id   0be0db4b8998e7e44ce83a76f8222888
#
_cell.length_a   1.000
_cell.length_b   1.000
_cell.length_c   1.000
_cell.angle_alpha   90.00
_cell.angle_beta   90.00
_cell.angle_gamma   90.00
#
_symmetry.space_group_name_H-M   'P 1'
#
loop_
_entity.id
_entity.type
_entity.pdbx_description
1 polymer ?
#
loop_
_entity_poly.entity_id
_entity_poly.type
_entity_poly.pdbx_seq_one_letter_code
_entity_poly.pdbx_strand_id
1 'polypeptide(L)'
;MTKWFAYILLASVCLLLSCGGKSVREKFAEADRLVNENNLDSAAWLLEEQITLSALSDSDKAEYGRRLAWLHLLQGRSLVNDSLIDYSVDYYKEHASEPLLSAYFVKAIYMGDSRKGLEQRRALYREAIDSAYSRSDSTYLVRFYDRLTSLSFGEGLYRETIAESKEWEASPKAGFKEMAYYMAGLSYSRL
;
A
#
# COMPACT_ATOMS: atom_id res chain seq x y z
N MET A 1 -51.10 -20.42 27.68
CA MET A 1 -50.86 -19.72 26.40
C MET A 1 -49.72 -18.69 26.43
N THR A 2 -49.25 -18.25 27.57
CA THR A 2 -48.21 -17.20 27.72
C THR A 2 -46.78 -17.62 27.40
N LYS A 3 -46.40 -18.90 27.53
CA LYS A 3 -45.01 -19.34 27.30
C LYS A 3 -44.64 -19.40 25.82
N TRP A 4 -45.59 -19.68 24.93
CA TRP A 4 -45.32 -19.73 23.48
C TRP A 4 -45.08 -18.35 22.87
N PHE A 5 -45.73 -17.31 23.38
CA PHE A 5 -45.52 -15.94 22.96
C PHE A 5 -44.10 -15.45 23.31
N ALA A 6 -43.56 -15.84 24.48
CA ALA A 6 -42.19 -15.49 24.87
C ALA A 6 -41.13 -16.13 23.96
N TYR A 7 -41.33 -17.38 23.52
CA TYR A 7 -40.42 -18.05 22.59
C TYR A 7 -40.46 -17.46 21.18
N ILE A 8 -41.65 -17.06 20.70
CA ILE A 8 -41.80 -16.39 19.41
C ILE A 8 -41.17 -15.00 19.44
N LEU A 9 -41.30 -14.27 20.53
CA LEU A 9 -40.67 -12.96 20.70
C LEU A 9 -39.14 -13.08 20.81
N LEU A 10 -38.63 -14.07 21.52
CA LEU A 10 -37.20 -14.35 21.62
C LEU A 10 -36.59 -14.77 20.26
N ALA A 11 -37.31 -15.63 19.53
CA ALA A 11 -36.88 -16.06 18.19
C ALA A 11 -36.89 -14.91 17.17
N SER A 12 -37.89 -14.01 17.24
CA SER A 12 -37.91 -12.82 16.34
C SER A 12 -36.84 -11.79 16.71
N VAL A 13 -36.48 -11.62 17.98
CA VAL A 13 -35.36 -10.78 18.39
C VAL A 13 -34.02 -11.37 17.93
N CYS A 14 -33.84 -12.68 18.02
CA CYS A 14 -32.63 -13.36 17.49
C CYS A 14 -32.53 -13.26 15.96
N LEU A 15 -33.65 -13.30 15.24
CA LEU A 15 -33.67 -13.12 13.79
C LEU A 15 -33.39 -11.67 13.37
N LEU A 16 -33.79 -10.68 14.18
CA LEU A 16 -33.46 -9.26 13.92
C LEU A 16 -32.02 -8.92 14.25
N LEU A 17 -31.39 -9.65 15.17
CA LEU A 17 -29.95 -9.53 15.45
C LEU A 17 -29.08 -10.26 14.43
N SER A 18 -29.62 -11.12 13.58
CA SER A 18 -28.93 -11.83 12.51
C SER A 18 -28.86 -11.06 11.20
N CYS A 19 -29.39 -9.85 11.09
CA CYS A 19 -29.13 -8.91 9.99
C CYS A 19 -27.80 -8.19 10.21
N GLY A 20 -26.75 -8.94 10.55
CA GLY A 20 -25.39 -8.43 10.64
C GLY A 20 -24.87 -8.14 9.24
N GLY A 21 -24.73 -6.86 8.90
CA GLY A 21 -23.96 -6.47 7.71
C GLY A 21 -22.57 -7.11 7.76
N LYS A 22 -21.95 -7.33 6.60
CA LYS A 22 -20.57 -7.86 6.50
C LYS A 22 -19.65 -7.15 7.47
N SER A 23 -18.82 -7.88 8.19
CA SER A 23 -17.78 -7.30 9.03
C SER A 23 -16.81 -6.46 8.20
N VAL A 24 -16.07 -5.57 8.83
CA VAL A 24 -15.07 -4.74 8.14
C VAL A 24 -14.07 -5.61 7.37
N ARG A 25 -13.62 -6.71 7.97
CA ARG A 25 -12.68 -7.64 7.33
C ARG A 25 -13.27 -8.35 6.12
N GLU A 26 -14.54 -8.73 6.17
CA GLU A 26 -15.24 -9.28 5.00
C GLU A 26 -15.40 -8.25 3.89
N LYS A 27 -15.63 -6.98 4.23
CA LYS A 27 -15.66 -5.89 3.24
C LYS A 27 -14.27 -5.66 2.62
N PHE A 28 -13.20 -5.74 3.40
CA PHE A 28 -11.83 -5.65 2.86
C PHE A 28 -11.52 -6.80 1.90
N ALA A 29 -11.85 -8.04 2.27
CA ALA A 29 -11.64 -9.19 1.41
C ALA A 29 -12.45 -9.09 0.11
N GLU A 30 -13.68 -8.59 0.19
CA GLU A 30 -14.51 -8.35 -0.98
C GLU A 30 -13.95 -7.22 -1.86
N ALA A 31 -13.45 -6.13 -1.27
CA ALA A 31 -12.79 -5.06 -2.02
C ALA A 31 -11.55 -5.58 -2.75
N ASP A 32 -10.70 -6.39 -2.08
CA ASP A 32 -9.53 -7.02 -2.69
C ASP A 32 -9.94 -7.94 -3.87
N ARG A 33 -11.03 -8.71 -3.73
CA ARG A 33 -11.58 -9.54 -4.82
C ARG A 33 -12.03 -8.68 -6.01
N LEU A 34 -12.78 -7.62 -5.75
CA LEU A 34 -13.27 -6.71 -6.79
C LEU A 34 -12.12 -6.01 -7.53
N VAL A 35 -11.07 -5.61 -6.82
CA VAL A 35 -9.84 -5.07 -7.43
C VAL A 35 -9.18 -6.10 -8.35
N ASN A 36 -9.05 -7.36 -7.91
CA ASN A 36 -8.47 -8.43 -8.71
C ASN A 36 -9.30 -8.75 -9.97
N GLU A 37 -10.60 -8.56 -9.90
CA GLU A 37 -11.53 -8.69 -11.04
C GLU A 37 -11.59 -7.44 -11.92
N ASN A 38 -10.75 -6.43 -11.64
CA ASN A 38 -10.74 -5.13 -12.31
C ASN A 38 -12.07 -4.36 -12.22
N ASN A 39 -12.88 -4.65 -11.19
CA ASN A 39 -14.13 -3.95 -10.90
C ASN A 39 -13.87 -2.82 -9.88
N LEU A 40 -13.12 -1.81 -10.33
CA LEU A 40 -12.61 -0.76 -9.46
C LEU A 40 -13.70 0.14 -8.88
N ASP A 41 -14.79 0.39 -9.64
CA ASP A 41 -15.89 1.24 -9.18
C ASP A 41 -16.67 0.58 -8.04
N SER A 42 -16.92 -0.72 -8.14
CA SER A 42 -17.59 -1.45 -7.05
C SER A 42 -16.70 -1.55 -5.80
N ALA A 43 -15.37 -1.70 -5.99
CA ALA A 43 -14.43 -1.67 -4.89
C ALA A 43 -14.41 -0.29 -4.20
N ALA A 44 -14.45 0.79 -4.98
CA ALA A 44 -14.52 2.16 -4.46
C ALA A 44 -15.80 2.39 -3.66
N TRP A 45 -16.95 2.04 -4.22
CA TRP A 45 -18.21 2.14 -3.52
C TRP A 45 -18.21 1.39 -2.18
N LEU A 46 -17.65 0.16 -2.18
CA LEU A 46 -17.58 -0.66 -0.98
C LEU A 46 -16.70 -0.01 0.10
N LEU A 47 -15.53 0.52 -0.27
CA LEU A 47 -14.62 1.15 0.69
C LEU A 47 -15.13 2.53 1.12
N GLU A 48 -15.51 3.40 0.18
CA GLU A 48 -15.84 4.80 0.45
C GLU A 48 -17.22 4.96 1.10
N GLU A 49 -18.22 4.17 0.68
CA GLU A 49 -19.61 4.36 1.10
C GLU A 49 -20.08 3.37 2.17
N GLN A 50 -19.47 2.18 2.23
CA GLN A 50 -19.94 1.12 3.14
C GLN A 50 -19.08 0.96 4.40
N ILE A 51 -17.98 1.73 4.51
CA ILE A 51 -17.10 1.71 5.67
C ILE A 51 -17.09 3.09 6.35
N THR A 52 -17.45 3.11 7.61
CA THR A 52 -17.42 4.33 8.42
C THR A 52 -16.07 4.43 9.13
N LEU A 53 -15.22 5.36 8.72
CA LEU A 53 -13.84 5.51 9.21
C LEU A 53 -13.76 5.69 10.74
N SER A 54 -14.70 6.42 11.34
CA SER A 54 -14.74 6.65 12.80
C SER A 54 -15.09 5.41 13.62
N ALA A 55 -15.59 4.35 12.99
CA ALA A 55 -15.94 3.11 13.64
C ALA A 55 -14.83 2.05 13.54
N LEU A 56 -13.73 2.35 12.84
CA LEU A 56 -12.61 1.43 12.65
C LEU A 56 -11.70 1.41 13.87
N SER A 57 -11.18 0.21 14.20
CA SER A 57 -10.00 0.09 15.06
C SER A 57 -8.78 0.69 14.37
N ASP A 58 -7.72 0.99 15.14
CA ASP A 58 -6.48 1.54 14.56
C ASP A 58 -5.87 0.61 13.51
N SER A 59 -5.89 -0.69 13.74
CA SER A 59 -5.46 -1.70 12.76
C SER A 59 -6.31 -1.67 11.49
N ASP A 60 -7.64 -1.64 11.64
CA ASP A 60 -8.54 -1.63 10.48
C ASP A 60 -8.45 -0.30 9.73
N LYS A 61 -8.18 0.81 10.43
CA LYS A 61 -7.95 2.12 9.81
C LYS A 61 -6.68 2.14 8.97
N ALA A 62 -5.59 1.51 9.46
CA ALA A 62 -4.36 1.36 8.68
C ALA A 62 -4.59 0.49 7.44
N GLU A 63 -5.31 -0.63 7.58
CA GLU A 63 -5.69 -1.49 6.46
C GLU A 63 -6.59 -0.79 5.44
N TYR A 64 -7.54 0.01 5.92
CA TYR A 64 -8.41 0.83 5.08
C TYR A 64 -7.61 1.86 4.27
N GLY A 65 -6.74 2.63 4.92
CA GLY A 65 -5.94 3.66 4.27
C GLY A 65 -5.06 3.11 3.16
N ARG A 66 -4.39 1.99 3.40
CA ARG A 66 -3.55 1.30 2.41
C ARG A 66 -4.37 0.83 1.19
N ARG A 67 -5.54 0.20 1.42
CA ARG A 67 -6.40 -0.29 0.34
C ARG A 67 -7.00 0.83 -0.47
N LEU A 68 -7.50 1.86 0.19
CA LEU A 68 -8.09 3.01 -0.48
C LEU A 68 -7.06 3.72 -1.36
N ALA A 69 -5.86 3.94 -0.82
CA ALA A 69 -4.77 4.55 -1.59
C ALA A 69 -4.39 3.70 -2.80
N TRP A 70 -4.28 2.37 -2.66
CA TRP A 70 -4.01 1.46 -3.77
C TRP A 70 -5.10 1.53 -4.84
N LEU A 71 -6.37 1.48 -4.43
CA LEU A 71 -7.51 1.58 -5.34
C LEU A 71 -7.50 2.88 -6.13
N HIS A 72 -7.27 4.01 -5.47
CA HIS A 72 -7.19 5.32 -6.12
C HIS A 72 -6.05 5.38 -7.15
N LEU A 73 -4.89 4.78 -6.86
CA LEU A 73 -3.81 4.66 -7.83
C LEU A 73 -4.25 3.89 -9.08
N LEU A 74 -4.95 2.76 -8.91
CA LEU A 74 -5.44 1.96 -10.03
C LEU A 74 -6.49 2.71 -10.87
N GLN A 75 -7.29 3.58 -10.25
CA GLN A 75 -8.26 4.44 -10.93
C GLN A 75 -7.63 5.68 -11.57
N GLY A 76 -6.32 5.92 -11.39
CA GLY A 76 -5.66 7.15 -11.82
C GLY A 76 -6.16 8.41 -11.09
N ARG A 77 -6.79 8.25 -9.93
CA ARG A 77 -7.26 9.35 -9.08
C ARG A 77 -6.12 9.91 -8.25
N SER A 78 -6.02 11.23 -8.22
CA SER A 78 -5.14 11.90 -7.26
C SER A 78 -5.74 11.81 -5.86
N LEU A 79 -4.97 11.40 -4.84
CA LEU A 79 -5.45 11.44 -3.47
C LEU A 79 -5.45 12.90 -2.98
N VAL A 80 -6.60 13.31 -2.59
CA VAL A 80 -6.79 14.66 -2.01
C VAL A 80 -6.30 14.69 -0.55
N ASN A 81 -6.08 13.52 0.08
CA ASN A 81 -5.68 13.38 1.48
C ASN A 81 -4.63 12.27 1.68
N ASP A 82 -3.37 12.63 1.69
CA ASP A 82 -2.25 11.71 1.98
C ASP A 82 -2.27 11.16 3.43
N SER A 83 -3.07 11.76 4.31
CA SER A 83 -3.06 11.46 5.75
C SER A 83 -3.40 10.01 6.10
N LEU A 84 -4.19 9.30 5.28
CA LEU A 84 -4.54 7.91 5.57
C LEU A 84 -3.43 6.93 5.21
N ILE A 85 -2.72 7.16 4.10
CA ILE A 85 -1.57 6.30 3.77
C ILE A 85 -0.38 6.59 4.69
N ASP A 86 -0.20 7.82 5.12
CA ASP A 86 0.78 8.19 6.14
C ASP A 86 0.48 7.48 7.45
N TYR A 87 -0.77 7.54 7.92
CA TYR A 87 -1.22 6.80 9.09
C TYR A 87 -0.96 5.28 8.95
N SER A 88 -1.22 4.70 7.77
CA SER A 88 -0.98 3.27 7.52
C SER A 88 0.50 2.92 7.68
N VAL A 89 1.40 3.72 7.08
CA VAL A 89 2.85 3.50 7.20
C VAL A 89 3.30 3.60 8.64
N ASP A 90 2.90 4.65 9.36
CA ASP A 90 3.30 4.88 10.75
C ASP A 90 2.80 3.75 11.66
N TYR A 91 1.53 3.36 11.52
CA TYR A 91 0.96 2.24 12.26
C TYR A 91 1.74 0.93 12.03
N TYR A 92 2.02 0.60 10.75
CA TYR A 92 2.74 -0.64 10.44
C TYR A 92 4.21 -0.63 10.86
N LYS A 93 4.84 0.54 10.91
CA LYS A 93 6.20 0.69 11.48
C LYS A 93 6.20 0.38 12.96
N GLU A 94 5.30 1.00 13.72
CA GLU A 94 5.18 0.82 15.18
C GLU A 94 4.88 -0.64 15.56
N HIS A 95 4.07 -1.33 14.75
CA HIS A 95 3.63 -2.69 15.05
C HIS A 95 4.42 -3.77 14.30
N ALA A 96 5.51 -3.40 13.60
CA ALA A 96 6.33 -4.31 12.80
C ALA A 96 5.52 -5.22 11.85
N SER A 97 4.38 -4.72 11.35
CA SER A 97 3.38 -5.49 10.61
C SER A 97 3.83 -5.83 9.18
N GLU A 98 3.36 -6.98 8.66
CA GLU A 98 3.67 -7.45 7.31
C GLU A 98 3.29 -6.46 6.20
N PRO A 99 2.13 -5.75 6.24
CA PRO A 99 1.74 -4.85 5.17
C PRO A 99 2.60 -3.59 5.01
N LEU A 100 3.60 -3.35 5.87
CA LEU A 100 4.44 -2.16 5.83
C LEU A 100 5.08 -1.93 4.44
N LEU A 101 5.64 -2.97 3.84
CA LEU A 101 6.32 -2.84 2.54
C LEU A 101 5.34 -2.43 1.43
N SER A 102 4.13 -2.98 1.45
CA SER A 102 3.10 -2.57 0.50
C SER A 102 2.61 -1.14 0.74
N ALA A 103 2.54 -0.71 2.00
CA ALA A 103 2.17 0.67 2.34
C ALA A 103 3.25 1.66 1.88
N TYR A 104 4.54 1.36 2.08
CA TYR A 104 5.64 2.14 1.53
C TYR A 104 5.54 2.25 0.01
N PHE A 105 5.28 1.14 -0.68
CA PHE A 105 5.19 1.11 -2.13
C PHE A 105 4.07 2.03 -2.64
N VAL A 106 2.89 1.93 -2.04
CA VAL A 106 1.74 2.77 -2.37
C VAL A 106 2.05 4.24 -2.09
N LYS A 107 2.57 4.57 -0.89
CA LYS A 107 2.92 5.93 -0.49
C LYS A 107 3.94 6.55 -1.45
N ALA A 108 4.99 5.81 -1.81
CA ALA A 108 6.06 6.31 -2.67
C ALA A 108 5.59 6.61 -4.09
N ILE A 109 4.77 5.75 -4.69
CA ILE A 109 4.14 6.03 -6.00
C ILE A 109 3.26 7.27 -5.89
N TYR A 110 2.60 7.41 -4.75
CA TYR A 110 1.59 8.40 -4.49
C TYR A 110 2.10 9.83 -4.32
N MET A 111 3.33 9.99 -3.79
CA MET A 111 3.95 11.31 -3.59
C MET A 111 4.12 12.11 -4.89
N GLY A 112 3.78 11.51 -6.04
CA GLY A 112 3.62 12.17 -7.33
C GLY A 112 4.88 12.84 -7.87
N ASP A 113 4.77 13.44 -9.04
CA ASP A 113 5.90 14.02 -9.80
C ASP A 113 6.28 15.45 -9.39
N SER A 114 5.89 15.91 -8.19
CA SER A 114 6.28 17.23 -7.76
C SER A 114 7.77 17.31 -7.44
N ARG A 115 8.48 18.28 -8.02
CA ARG A 115 9.92 18.52 -7.75
C ARG A 115 10.23 18.69 -6.25
N LYS A 116 9.29 19.24 -5.46
CA LYS A 116 9.43 19.37 -4.00
C LYS A 116 9.44 18.00 -3.29
N GLY A 117 8.85 16.97 -3.91
CA GLY A 117 8.79 15.64 -3.34
C GLY A 117 9.96 14.72 -3.69
N LEU A 118 10.88 15.13 -4.59
CA LEU A 118 11.95 14.25 -5.08
C LEU A 118 12.83 13.68 -3.97
N GLU A 119 13.40 14.53 -3.12
CA GLU A 119 14.25 14.07 -2.01
C GLU A 119 13.45 13.28 -0.97
N GLN A 120 12.21 13.66 -0.72
CA GLN A 120 11.32 12.93 0.19
C GLN A 120 10.99 11.54 -0.38
N ARG A 121 10.71 11.42 -1.69
CA ARG A 121 10.47 10.13 -2.34
C ARG A 121 11.72 9.25 -2.31
N ARG A 122 12.89 9.82 -2.60
CA ARG A 122 14.17 9.10 -2.52
C ARG A 122 14.43 8.61 -1.10
N ALA A 123 14.22 9.46 -0.09
CA ALA A 123 14.36 9.07 1.31
C ALA A 123 13.39 7.94 1.69
N LEU A 124 12.14 8.03 1.25
CA LEU A 124 11.14 7.00 1.48
C LEU A 124 11.51 5.66 0.83
N TYR A 125 12.03 5.67 -0.42
CA TYR A 125 12.51 4.44 -1.05
C TYR A 125 13.71 3.84 -0.32
N ARG A 126 14.63 4.64 0.20
CA ARG A 126 15.76 4.16 1.01
C ARG A 126 15.29 3.51 2.30
N GLU A 127 14.37 4.16 3.02
CA GLU A 127 13.75 3.58 4.22
C GLU A 127 13.02 2.26 3.91
N ALA A 128 12.34 2.20 2.78
CA ALA A 128 11.64 0.99 2.32
C ALA A 128 12.62 -0.13 1.95
N ILE A 129 13.77 0.19 1.32
CA ILE A 129 14.86 -0.76 1.04
C ILE A 129 15.41 -1.34 2.33
N ASP A 130 15.73 -0.51 3.33
CA ASP A 130 16.24 -0.95 4.63
C ASP A 130 15.24 -1.88 5.32
N SER A 131 13.95 -1.52 5.28
CA SER A 131 12.88 -2.34 5.83
C SER A 131 12.74 -3.69 5.11
N ALA A 132 12.77 -3.70 3.78
CA ALA A 132 12.70 -4.93 2.98
C ALA A 132 13.94 -5.80 3.19
N TYR A 133 15.12 -5.19 3.32
CA TYR A 133 16.37 -5.89 3.60
C TYR A 133 16.35 -6.59 4.95
N SER A 134 15.88 -5.90 6.01
CA SER A 134 15.75 -6.46 7.36
C SER A 134 14.78 -7.64 7.41
N ARG A 135 13.73 -7.60 6.60
CA ARG A 135 12.71 -8.67 6.47
C ARG A 135 13.10 -9.78 5.50
N SER A 136 14.23 -9.64 4.81
CA SER A 136 14.66 -10.56 3.74
C SER A 136 13.64 -10.72 2.61
N ASP A 137 12.87 -9.67 2.31
CA ASP A 137 11.90 -9.65 1.22
C ASP A 137 12.56 -9.23 -0.09
N SER A 138 13.04 -10.21 -0.85
CA SER A 138 13.73 -9.97 -2.13
C SER A 138 12.82 -9.34 -3.18
N THR A 139 11.51 -9.59 -3.15
CA THR A 139 10.55 -9.05 -4.11
C THR A 139 10.42 -7.54 -3.95
N TYR A 140 10.21 -7.07 -2.72
CA TYR A 140 10.13 -5.64 -2.45
C TYR A 140 11.49 -4.95 -2.58
N LEU A 141 12.60 -5.60 -2.23
CA LEU A 141 13.94 -5.06 -2.48
C LEU A 141 14.13 -4.69 -3.95
N VAL A 142 13.84 -5.62 -4.86
CA VAL A 142 13.92 -5.36 -6.30
C VAL A 142 13.01 -4.20 -6.72
N ARG A 143 11.77 -4.21 -6.28
CA ARG A 143 10.80 -3.15 -6.61
C ARG A 143 11.26 -1.77 -6.15
N PHE A 144 11.80 -1.67 -4.94
CA PHE A 144 12.23 -0.38 -4.41
C PHE A 144 13.52 0.13 -5.06
N TYR A 145 14.49 -0.75 -5.34
CA TYR A 145 15.68 -0.36 -6.09
C TYR A 145 15.34 0.09 -7.51
N ASP A 146 14.48 -0.65 -8.21
CA ASP A 146 14.01 -0.28 -9.55
C ASP A 146 13.34 1.11 -9.54
N ARG A 147 12.46 1.36 -8.58
CA ARG A 147 11.78 2.66 -8.46
C ARG A 147 12.73 3.79 -8.09
N LEU A 148 13.67 3.57 -7.17
CA LEU A 148 14.65 4.56 -6.76
C LEU A 148 15.57 4.94 -7.93
N THR A 149 16.15 3.96 -8.61
CA THR A 149 17.05 4.20 -9.77
C THR A 149 16.30 4.84 -10.93
N SER A 150 15.07 4.39 -11.22
CA SER A 150 14.23 4.98 -12.27
C SER A 150 13.84 6.43 -11.95
N LEU A 151 13.53 6.73 -10.69
CA LEU A 151 13.24 8.09 -10.25
C LEU A 151 14.48 9.00 -10.44
N SER A 152 15.63 8.59 -9.93
CA SER A 152 16.88 9.36 -10.05
C SER A 152 17.28 9.57 -11.51
N PHE A 153 17.14 8.54 -12.35
CA PHE A 153 17.40 8.65 -13.80
C PHE A 153 16.46 9.62 -14.50
N GLY A 154 15.16 9.52 -14.24
CA GLY A 154 14.13 10.38 -14.83
C GLY A 154 14.31 11.86 -14.49
N GLU A 155 14.87 12.15 -13.32
CA GLU A 155 15.19 13.51 -12.87
C GLU A 155 16.59 13.99 -13.31
N GLY A 156 17.31 13.20 -14.11
CA GLY A 156 18.65 13.55 -14.61
C GLY A 156 19.76 13.43 -13.57
N LEU A 157 19.52 12.79 -12.45
CA LEU A 157 20.50 12.53 -11.38
C LEU A 157 21.36 11.31 -11.72
N TYR A 158 22.11 11.39 -12.81
CA TYR A 158 22.81 10.23 -13.36
C TYR A 158 23.90 9.67 -12.45
N ARG A 159 24.60 10.53 -11.69
CA ARG A 159 25.63 10.08 -10.72
C ARG A 159 25.01 9.32 -9.57
N GLU A 160 23.89 9.80 -9.08
CA GLU A 160 23.07 9.15 -8.04
C GLU A 160 22.51 7.82 -8.53
N THR A 161 21.98 7.78 -9.75
CA THR A 161 21.50 6.54 -10.38
C THR A 161 22.60 5.49 -10.47
N ILE A 162 23.83 5.87 -10.84
CA ILE A 162 24.97 4.95 -10.88
C ILE A 162 25.30 4.43 -9.47
N ALA A 163 25.30 5.30 -8.46
CA ALA A 163 25.55 4.89 -7.08
C ALA A 163 24.50 3.91 -6.57
N GLU A 164 23.23 4.23 -6.78
CA GLU A 164 22.09 3.39 -6.40
C GLU A 164 22.07 2.05 -7.15
N SER A 165 22.43 2.04 -8.43
CA SER A 165 22.57 0.81 -9.22
C SER A 165 23.70 -0.10 -8.69
N LYS A 166 24.83 0.48 -8.29
CA LYS A 166 25.93 -0.28 -7.67
C LYS A 166 25.55 -0.85 -6.30
N GLU A 167 24.78 -0.10 -5.52
CA GLU A 167 24.23 -0.58 -4.25
C GLU A 167 23.28 -1.76 -4.48
N TRP A 168 22.38 -1.67 -5.46
CA TRP A 168 21.51 -2.78 -5.87
C TRP A 168 22.31 -4.00 -6.31
N GLU A 169 23.33 -3.80 -7.18
CA GLU A 169 24.23 -4.86 -7.64
C GLU A 169 24.92 -5.57 -6.47
N ALA A 170 25.42 -4.81 -5.51
CA ALA A 170 26.13 -5.32 -4.35
C ALA A 170 25.22 -6.01 -3.33
N SER A 171 23.91 -5.76 -3.35
CA SER A 171 22.97 -6.34 -2.40
C SER A 171 22.86 -7.86 -2.58
N PRO A 172 23.19 -8.71 -1.58
CA PRO A 172 23.13 -10.16 -1.72
C PRO A 172 21.69 -10.68 -1.75
N LYS A 173 20.72 -9.90 -1.28
CA LYS A 173 19.31 -10.30 -1.18
C LYS A 173 18.46 -9.82 -2.35
N ALA A 174 18.87 -8.79 -3.08
CA ALA A 174 18.14 -8.29 -4.23
C ALA A 174 18.49 -9.08 -5.50
N GLY A 175 17.49 -9.55 -6.21
CA GLY A 175 17.63 -10.18 -7.54
C GLY A 175 17.70 -9.17 -8.69
N PHE A 176 17.57 -9.65 -9.93
CA PHE A 176 17.47 -8.83 -11.14
C PHE A 176 18.61 -7.83 -11.32
N LYS A 177 19.86 -8.30 -11.13
CA LYS A 177 21.09 -7.49 -11.26
C LYS A 177 21.26 -6.88 -12.66
N GLU A 178 20.71 -7.52 -13.67
CA GLU A 178 20.72 -7.05 -15.07
C GLU A 178 20.10 -5.65 -15.19
N MET A 179 19.03 -5.39 -14.42
CA MET A 179 18.39 -4.07 -14.42
C MET A 179 19.31 -3.02 -13.78
N ALA A 180 20.04 -3.38 -12.71
CA ALA A 180 21.02 -2.48 -12.10
C ALA A 180 22.14 -2.11 -13.11
N TYR A 181 22.68 -3.09 -13.83
CA TYR A 181 23.68 -2.84 -14.90
C TYR A 181 23.12 -1.97 -16.02
N TYR A 182 21.88 -2.22 -16.43
CA TYR A 182 21.22 -1.44 -17.47
C TYR A 182 21.07 0.03 -17.06
N MET A 183 20.57 0.30 -15.86
CA MET A 183 20.38 1.65 -15.34
C MET A 183 21.70 2.39 -15.16
N ALA A 184 22.75 1.71 -14.67
CA ALA A 184 24.09 2.27 -14.57
C ALA A 184 24.65 2.60 -15.96
N GLY A 185 24.55 1.68 -16.93
CA GLY A 185 25.01 1.87 -18.31
C GLY A 185 24.35 3.04 -19.01
N LEU A 186 23.02 3.17 -18.90
CA LEU A 186 22.28 4.32 -19.43
C LEU A 186 22.78 5.62 -18.81
N SER A 187 23.01 5.63 -17.49
CA SER A 187 23.45 6.84 -16.78
C SER A 187 24.87 7.24 -17.15
N TYR A 188 25.79 6.30 -17.36
CA TYR A 188 27.13 6.59 -17.88
C TYR A 188 27.10 7.19 -19.28
N SER A 189 26.15 6.81 -20.13
CA SER A 189 26.00 7.37 -21.48
C SER A 189 25.47 8.81 -21.50
N ARG A 190 24.99 9.32 -20.37
CA ARG A 190 24.42 10.67 -20.19
C ARG A 190 25.37 11.65 -19.50
N LEU A 191 26.46 11.17 -18.91
CA LEU A 191 27.51 11.97 -18.28
C LEU A 191 28.60 12.36 -19.28
#